data_a393d4c2582b0e5aa94745ea149f75b2
#
_entry.id   a393d4c2582b0e5aa94745ea149f75b2
#
_cell.length_a   1.000
_cell.length_b   1.000
_cell.length_c   1.000
_cell.angle_alpha   90.00
_cell.angle_beta   90.00
_cell.angle_gamma   90.00
#
_symmetry.space_group_name_H-M   'P 1'
#
loop_
_entity.id
_entity.type
_entity.pdbx_description
1 polymer ?
#
loop_
_entity_poly.entity_id
_entity_poly.type
_entity_poly.pdbx_seq_one_letter_code
_entity_poly.pdbx_strand_id
1 'polypeptide(L)'
;MDPVLQKVVEKMASRLEGRRYRLYLFGSRALEAHTPRSDYDLAIWAEPPLDLATLSQIREELEELPILQRVDLVELSWAPGLREKVEREGILLGEGGEA
;
A
#
# COMPACT_ATOMS: atom_id res chain seq x y z
N MET A 1 -0.21 10.05 -12.34
CA MET A 1 0.05 9.51 -10.99
C MET A 1 1.35 10.06 -10.44
N ASP A 2 1.39 10.32 -9.16
CA ASP A 2 2.58 10.75 -8.44
C ASP A 2 3.76 9.80 -8.74
N PRO A 3 4.96 10.30 -9.08
CA PRO A 3 6.11 9.44 -9.39
C PRO A 3 6.49 8.48 -8.26
N VAL A 4 6.33 8.88 -7.00
CA VAL A 4 6.59 8.02 -5.86
C VAL A 4 5.59 6.87 -5.84
N LEU A 5 4.32 7.18 -5.98
CA LEU A 5 3.26 6.16 -6.02
C LEU A 5 3.43 5.22 -7.19
N GLN A 6 3.88 5.72 -8.34
CA GLN A 6 4.12 4.87 -9.48
C GLN A 6 5.19 3.82 -9.17
N LYS A 7 6.28 4.23 -8.53
CA LYS A 7 7.33 3.28 -8.13
C LYS A 7 6.82 2.25 -7.13
N VAL A 8 6.02 2.71 -6.17
CA VAL A 8 5.44 1.82 -5.17
C VAL A 8 4.50 0.81 -5.82
N VAL A 9 3.61 1.27 -6.69
CA VAL A 9 2.65 0.41 -7.37
C VAL A 9 3.36 -0.65 -8.20
N GLU A 10 4.40 -0.26 -8.94
CA GLU A 10 5.19 -1.20 -9.74
C GLU A 10 5.88 -2.25 -8.88
N LYS A 11 6.45 -1.82 -7.75
CA LYS A 11 7.11 -2.73 -6.81
C LYS A 11 6.12 -3.74 -6.24
N MET A 12 4.94 -3.25 -5.81
CA MET A 12 3.91 -4.10 -5.24
C MET A 12 3.38 -5.09 -6.28
N ALA A 13 3.14 -4.64 -7.50
CA ALA A 13 2.66 -5.52 -8.55
C ALA A 13 3.66 -6.65 -8.83
N SER A 14 4.94 -6.33 -8.85
CA SER A 14 5.99 -7.32 -9.05
C SER A 14 6.05 -8.33 -7.90
N ARG A 15 5.99 -7.83 -6.66
CA ARG A 15 6.09 -8.70 -5.49
C ARG A 15 4.85 -9.57 -5.27
N LEU A 16 3.71 -9.12 -5.74
CA LEU A 16 2.43 -9.80 -5.51
C LEU A 16 1.88 -10.47 -6.76
N GLU A 17 2.72 -10.65 -7.76
CA GLU A 17 2.33 -11.34 -8.99
C GLU A 17 1.75 -12.72 -8.65
N GLY A 18 0.60 -13.02 -9.23
CA GLY A 18 -0.10 -14.27 -8.98
C GLY A 18 -0.97 -14.28 -7.72
N ARG A 19 -0.92 -13.23 -6.93
CA ARG A 19 -1.76 -13.11 -5.73
C ARG A 19 -2.96 -12.21 -5.99
N ARG A 20 -4.03 -12.47 -5.29
CA ARG A 20 -5.21 -11.61 -5.30
C ARG A 20 -5.00 -10.53 -4.25
N TYR A 21 -5.03 -9.25 -4.65
CA TYR A 21 -4.80 -8.15 -3.73
C TYR A 21 -5.45 -6.85 -4.21
N ARG A 22 -5.61 -5.92 -3.26
CA ARG A 22 -5.98 -4.53 -3.52
C ARG A 22 -5.05 -3.64 -2.71
N LEU A 23 -4.51 -2.63 -3.35
CA LEU A 23 -3.60 -1.68 -2.71
C LEU A 23 -4.24 -0.30 -2.69
N TYR A 24 -4.28 0.30 -1.51
CA TYR A 24 -4.91 1.61 -1.29
C TYR A 24 -3.92 2.63 -0.75
N LEU A 25 -4.14 3.89 -1.11
CA LEU A 25 -3.54 5.04 -0.46
C LEU A 25 -4.56 5.57 0.52
N PHE A 26 -4.17 5.81 1.77
CA PHE A 26 -5.06 6.42 2.76
C PHE A 26 -4.32 7.50 3.53
N GLY A 27 -4.94 8.07 4.56
CA GLY A 27 -4.33 9.12 5.35
C GLY A 27 -4.33 10.47 4.64
N SER A 28 -3.40 11.34 5.02
CA SER A 28 -3.39 12.72 4.56
C SER A 28 -3.30 12.87 3.04
N ARG A 29 -2.54 12.00 2.39
CA ARG A 29 -2.38 12.10 0.94
C ARG A 29 -3.64 11.70 0.17
N ALA A 30 -4.44 10.81 0.73
CA ALA A 30 -5.72 10.43 0.11
C ALA A 30 -6.75 11.53 0.26
N LEU A 31 -6.65 12.33 1.33
CA LEU A 31 -7.58 13.42 1.61
C LEU A 31 -7.09 14.78 1.10
N GLU A 32 -6.00 14.80 0.36
CA GLU A 32 -5.38 16.02 -0.15
C GLU A 32 -4.94 17.00 0.94
N ALA A 33 -4.79 16.51 2.16
CA ALA A 33 -4.34 17.31 3.30
C ALA A 33 -2.85 17.12 3.53
N HIS A 34 -2.08 16.98 2.44
CA HIS A 34 -0.67 16.65 2.53
C HIS A 34 0.23 17.79 2.08
N THR A 35 1.48 17.72 2.49
CA THR A 35 2.58 18.56 1.99
C THR A 35 3.53 17.64 1.22
N PRO A 36 4.50 18.21 0.48
CA PRO A 36 5.49 17.37 -0.22
C PRO A 36 6.30 16.47 0.69
N ARG A 37 6.33 16.75 2.01
CA ARG A 37 7.06 15.95 2.98
C ARG A 37 6.20 14.90 3.71
N SER A 38 4.90 14.91 3.46
CA SER A 38 4.00 13.96 4.11
C SER A 38 4.35 12.52 3.75
N ASP A 39 4.20 11.63 4.72
CA ASP A 39 4.39 10.20 4.50
C ASP A 39 3.30 9.65 3.57
N TYR A 40 3.60 8.52 2.96
CA TYR A 40 2.63 7.78 2.18
C TYR A 40 2.11 6.64 3.04
N ASP A 41 0.82 6.67 3.36
CA ASP A 41 0.17 5.61 4.12
C ASP A 41 -0.53 4.67 3.15
N LEU A 42 -0.03 3.46 3.08
CA LEU A 42 -0.56 2.44 2.17
C LEU A 42 -1.22 1.32 2.96
N ALA A 43 -2.29 0.80 2.42
CA ALA A 43 -2.96 -0.35 2.97
C ALA A 43 -3.12 -1.40 1.89
N ILE A 44 -2.88 -2.65 2.25
CA ILE A 44 -3.04 -3.76 1.34
C ILE A 44 -4.03 -4.77 1.92
N TRP A 45 -4.93 -5.23 1.07
CA TRP A 45 -5.76 -6.38 1.37
C TRP A 45 -5.32 -7.49 0.41
N ALA A 46 -4.98 -8.65 0.94
CA ALA A 46 -4.54 -9.78 0.12
C ALA A 46 -5.28 -11.04 0.54
N GLU A 47 -5.48 -11.94 -0.42
CA GLU A 47 -6.13 -13.23 -0.18
C GLU A 47 -5.30 -14.33 -0.83
N PRO A 48 -4.65 -15.21 -0.03
CA PRO A 48 -4.64 -15.17 1.44
C PRO A 48 -3.86 -13.96 1.98
N PRO A 49 -4.09 -13.62 3.26
CA PRO A 49 -3.36 -12.50 3.88
C PRO A 49 -1.85 -12.69 3.80
N LEU A 50 -1.14 -11.58 3.69
CA LEU A 50 0.32 -11.62 3.73
C LEU A 50 0.78 -12.02 5.13
N ASP A 51 1.70 -12.96 5.22
CA ASP A 51 2.27 -13.32 6.51
C ASP A 51 3.28 -12.24 6.95
N LEU A 52 3.68 -12.31 8.22
CA LEU A 52 4.58 -11.30 8.77
C LEU A 52 5.93 -11.26 8.08
N ALA A 53 6.45 -12.41 7.67
CA ALA A 53 7.75 -12.46 6.99
C ALA A 53 7.69 -11.76 5.63
N THR A 54 6.65 -12.05 4.85
CA THR A 54 6.45 -11.44 3.54
C THR A 54 6.23 -9.93 3.69
N LEU A 55 5.41 -9.55 4.66
CA LEU A 55 5.12 -8.13 4.92
C LEU A 55 6.39 -7.37 5.30
N SER A 56 7.21 -7.96 6.16
CA SER A 56 8.48 -7.36 6.56
C SER A 56 9.43 -7.18 5.38
N GLN A 57 9.50 -8.18 4.52
CA GLN A 57 10.34 -8.10 3.32
C GLN A 57 9.89 -6.98 2.39
N ILE A 58 8.58 -6.87 2.20
CA ILE A 58 8.03 -5.82 1.34
C ILE A 58 8.31 -4.45 1.94
N ARG A 59 8.14 -4.29 3.25
CA ARG A 59 8.44 -3.03 3.92
C ARG A 59 9.91 -2.63 3.75
N GLU A 60 10.82 -3.59 3.85
CA GLU A 60 12.24 -3.32 3.61
C GLU A 60 12.49 -2.87 2.18
N GLU A 61 11.86 -3.53 1.22
CA GLU A 61 12.01 -3.17 -0.19
C GLU A 61 11.47 -1.79 -0.49
N LEU A 62 10.38 -1.40 0.17
CA LEU A 62 9.83 -0.06 0.02
C LEU A 62 10.78 1.00 0.61
N GLU A 63 11.45 0.68 1.71
CA GLU A 63 12.45 1.58 2.30
C GLU A 63 13.66 1.77 1.41
N GLU A 64 13.94 0.80 0.53
CA GLU A 64 15.08 0.89 -0.38
C GLU A 64 14.78 1.68 -1.65
N LEU A 65 13.53 2.08 -1.87
CA LEU A 65 13.20 2.90 -3.03
C LEU A 65 13.89 4.26 -2.94
N PRO A 66 14.35 4.81 -4.08
CA PRO A 66 15.05 6.10 -4.09
C PRO A 66 14.08 7.27 -3.96
N ILE A 67 13.46 7.38 -2.79
CA ILE A 67 12.49 8.43 -2.47
C ILE A 67 12.83 9.01 -1.10
N LEU A 68 12.42 10.24 -0.86
CA LEU A 68 12.68 10.94 0.39
C LEU A 68 11.60 10.68 1.45
N GLN A 69 10.38 10.45 1.00
CA GLN A 69 9.25 10.28 1.87
C GLN A 69 9.23 8.87 2.45
N ARG A 70 8.72 8.76 3.66
CA ARG A 70 8.49 7.47 4.28
C ARG A 70 7.24 6.83 3.69
N VAL A 71 7.30 5.52 3.46
CA VAL A 71 6.16 4.74 2.98
C VAL A 71 5.83 3.70 4.05
N ASP A 72 4.64 3.80 4.63
CA ASP A 72 4.15 2.84 5.61
C ASP A 72 3.14 1.92 4.94
N LEU A 73 3.23 0.63 5.24
CA LEU A 73 2.32 -0.37 4.67
C LEU A 73 1.63 -1.15 5.78
N VAL A 74 0.31 -1.20 5.73
CA VAL A 74 -0.53 -1.94 6.66
C VAL A 74 -1.27 -3.04 5.91
N GLU A 75 -1.24 -4.25 6.44
CA GLU A 75 -2.06 -5.36 5.91
C GLU A 75 -3.43 -5.32 6.60
N LEU A 76 -4.46 -5.06 5.83
CA LEU A 76 -5.82 -4.85 6.37
C LEU A 76 -6.41 -6.07 7.06
N SER A 77 -5.97 -7.27 6.69
CA SER A 77 -6.43 -8.49 7.35
C SER A 77 -6.01 -8.55 8.81
N TRP A 78 -4.91 -7.86 9.16
CA TRP A 78 -4.41 -7.80 10.52
C TRP A 78 -4.88 -6.53 11.25
N ALA A 79 -5.66 -5.69 10.57
CA ALA A 79 -6.17 -4.44 11.12
C ALA A 79 -7.63 -4.25 10.72
N PRO A 80 -8.53 -5.11 11.19
CA PRO A 80 -9.93 -5.10 10.72
C PRO A 80 -10.67 -3.80 10.99
N GLY A 81 -10.33 -3.09 12.06
CA GLY A 81 -10.95 -1.80 12.35
C GLY A 81 -10.59 -0.71 11.36
N LEU A 82 -9.49 -0.89 10.63
CA LEU A 82 -9.03 0.09 9.65
C LEU A 82 -9.62 -0.17 8.26
N ARG A 83 -10.01 -1.41 7.99
CA ARG A 83 -10.47 -1.82 6.67
C ARG A 83 -11.64 -0.99 6.15
N GLU A 84 -12.66 -0.83 6.96
CA GLU A 84 -13.85 -0.07 6.54
C GLU A 84 -13.49 1.37 6.21
N LYS A 85 -12.68 1.99 7.03
CA LYS A 85 -12.24 3.38 6.81
C LYS A 85 -11.46 3.50 5.51
N VAL A 86 -10.53 2.59 5.26
CA VAL A 86 -9.72 2.61 4.05
C VAL A 86 -10.56 2.38 2.80
N GLU A 87 -11.50 1.45 2.85
CA GLU A 87 -12.38 1.19 1.71
C GLU A 87 -13.28 2.37 1.41
N ARG A 88 -13.68 3.13 2.42
CA ARG A 88 -14.55 4.29 2.26
C ARG A 88 -13.80 5.55 1.83
N GLU A 89 -12.64 5.80 2.42
CA GLU A 89 -11.91 7.06 2.23
C GLU A 89 -10.63 6.93 1.42
N GLY A 90 -10.12 5.71 1.26
CA GLY A 90 -8.88 5.48 0.55
C GLY A 90 -9.02 5.55 -0.96
N ILE A 91 -7.90 5.63 -1.63
CA ILE A 91 -7.83 5.64 -3.09
C ILE A 91 -7.23 4.32 -3.53
N LEU A 92 -7.94 3.58 -4.37
CA LEU A 92 -7.42 2.32 -4.92
C LEU A 92 -6.31 2.65 -5.91
N LEU A 93 -5.11 2.15 -5.63
CA LEU A 93 -3.93 2.38 -6.47
C LEU A 93 -3.69 1.26 -7.47
N GLY A 94 -4.05 0.04 -7.08
CA GLY A 94 -3.82 -1.11 -7.94
C GLY A 94 -4.45 -2.35 -7.34
N GLU A 95 -4.63 -3.35 -8.19
CA GLU A 95 -5.16 -4.64 -7.76
C GLU A 95 -4.65 -5.72 -8.69
N GLY A 96 -4.67 -6.96 -8.21
CA GLY A 96 -4.21 -8.10 -8.99
C GLY A 96 -4.96 -9.35 -8.60
N GLY A 97 -4.78 -10.38 -9.43
CA GLY A 97 -5.45 -11.66 -9.23
C GLY A 97 -6.91 -11.60 -9.65
N GLU A 98 -7.29 -12.44 -10.58
CA GLU A 98 -8.66 -12.50 -11.05
C GLU A 98 -9.57 -13.12 -10.02
N ALA A 99 -10.76 -12.57 -9.88
CA ALA A 99 -11.80 -13.14 -9.05
C ALA A 99 -12.35 -14.41 -9.67
#